data_6e474206e8eb114fdf23b5b18ca76979
#
_entry.id   6e474206e8eb114fdf23b5b18ca76979
#
_cell.length_a   1.000
_cell.length_b   1.000
_cell.length_c   1.000
_cell.angle_alpha   90.00
_cell.angle_beta   90.00
_cell.angle_gamma   90.00
#
_symmetry.space_group_name_H-M   'P 1'
#
loop_
_entity.id
_entity.type
_entity.pdbx_description
1 polymer ?
#
loop_
_entity_poly.entity_id
_entity_poly.type
_entity_poly.pdbx_seq_one_letter_code
_entity_poly.pdbx_strand_id
1 'polypeptide(L)'
;MMRILLSFLVFIYFVQLSNLVAQNSINGGSDSDDISFTNQRRIPCATPDPTVAQIIESKAEVDEWLVQNSARNREEQVIIYVIWHAIHSSSNTGNISDTRIAGQIDAMNVAYSNNNTNISFVLDSINRVENDEWFTGWSPDAEELDEVGMQALSYDPAHYLNIYSAQLWDSNSGGFVTYGYTYAPHMNNLPESHYRQGFTIDHRVVYGGPSYSSSTAPHEAGHYLGLYHTFQTDSAAPDDAVDDTPRNDSQY
;
A
#
# COMPACT_ATOMS: atom_id res chain seq x y z
N MET A 1 -16.12 11.17 4.25
CA MET A 1 -15.65 12.52 4.63
C MET A 1 -14.29 12.52 5.34
N MET A 2 -14.00 11.58 6.25
CA MET A 2 -12.73 11.58 7.02
C MET A 2 -11.51 11.13 6.20
N ARG A 3 -11.65 10.25 5.21
CA ARG A 3 -10.55 9.73 4.37
C ARG A 3 -10.16 10.67 3.22
N ILE A 4 -11.10 11.33 2.60
CA ILE A 4 -10.80 12.45 1.70
C ILE A 4 -9.98 13.49 2.47
N LEU A 5 -10.30 13.71 3.73
CA LEU A 5 -9.54 14.54 4.66
C LEU A 5 -8.11 14.06 4.93
N LEU A 6 -7.88 12.72 5.00
CA LEU A 6 -6.56 12.12 5.22
C LEU A 6 -5.68 12.19 3.98
N SER A 7 -6.24 11.90 2.81
CA SER A 7 -5.51 11.96 1.53
C SER A 7 -4.83 13.32 1.33
N PHE A 8 -5.44 14.38 1.81
CA PHE A 8 -4.96 15.75 1.61
C PHE A 8 -3.90 16.23 2.60
N LEU A 9 -3.83 15.65 3.78
CA LEU A 9 -2.76 15.97 4.73
C LEU A 9 -1.41 15.35 4.35
N VAL A 10 -1.43 14.23 3.64
CA VAL A 10 -0.24 13.50 3.19
C VAL A 10 0.41 14.13 1.96
N PHE A 11 -0.38 14.84 1.14
CA PHE A 11 0.03 15.37 -0.15
C PHE A 11 1.21 16.38 -0.10
N ILE A 12 1.50 16.98 1.03
CA ILE A 12 2.50 18.06 1.15
C ILE A 12 3.89 17.57 1.61
N TYR A 13 4.05 16.30 2.06
CA TYR A 13 5.27 15.90 2.78
C TYR A 13 6.02 14.66 2.25
N PHE A 14 5.61 14.06 1.14
CA PHE A 14 6.15 12.74 0.73
C PHE A 14 7.37 12.76 -0.22
N VAL A 15 7.93 13.90 -0.53
CA VAL A 15 9.02 14.06 -1.53
C VAL A 15 10.33 13.34 -1.19
N GLN A 16 10.50 12.81 0.02
CA GLN A 16 11.80 12.23 0.42
C GLN A 16 11.87 10.69 0.48
N LEU A 17 10.78 9.97 0.33
CA LEU A 17 10.82 8.50 0.41
C LEU A 17 11.54 7.82 -0.76
N SER A 18 11.47 8.37 -1.95
CA SER A 18 12.07 7.78 -3.14
C SER A 18 13.59 7.84 -3.18
N ASN A 19 14.20 8.82 -2.52
CA ASN A 19 15.66 9.00 -2.52
C ASN A 19 16.42 8.23 -1.42
N LEU A 20 15.72 7.76 -0.36
CA LEU A 20 16.37 7.04 0.74
C LEU A 20 16.44 5.53 0.50
N VAL A 21 15.57 4.98 -0.31
CA VAL A 21 15.49 3.53 -0.59
C VAL A 21 16.67 3.05 -1.45
N ALA A 22 17.24 3.90 -2.29
CA ALA A 22 18.33 3.54 -3.17
C ALA A 22 19.73 3.40 -2.48
N GLN A 23 19.89 3.88 -1.26
CA GLN A 23 21.22 3.92 -0.62
C GLN A 23 21.47 2.86 0.47
N ASN A 24 20.47 2.11 0.94
CA ASN A 24 20.64 1.15 2.03
C ASN A 24 20.65 -0.34 1.63
N SER A 25 20.74 -0.67 0.35
CA SER A 25 20.73 -2.07 -0.11
C SER A 25 22.09 -2.77 -0.16
N ILE A 26 23.12 -2.24 0.48
CA ILE A 26 24.44 -2.88 0.51
C ILE A 26 24.87 -3.05 1.96
N ASN A 27 24.47 -4.15 2.60
CA ASN A 27 25.22 -4.93 3.58
C ASN A 27 24.27 -5.84 4.38
N GLY A 28 24.22 -7.11 4.05
CA GLY A 28 23.49 -8.12 4.82
C GLY A 28 23.94 -9.50 4.41
N GLY A 29 24.57 -10.18 5.33
CA GLY A 29 25.31 -11.41 5.27
C GLY A 29 24.71 -12.58 4.47
N SER A 30 25.60 -13.39 4.00
CA SER A 30 25.41 -14.68 3.41
C SER A 30 24.80 -15.67 4.40
N ASP A 31 23.58 -16.12 4.15
CA ASP A 31 23.13 -17.46 4.55
C ASP A 31 22.50 -18.15 3.35
N SER A 32 23.11 -19.29 3.02
CA SER A 32 22.83 -20.13 1.90
C SER A 32 21.64 -21.04 2.21
N ASP A 33 20.44 -20.64 1.79
CA ASP A 33 19.40 -21.56 1.38
C ASP A 33 18.86 -21.08 0.03
N ASP A 34 19.57 -21.56 -0.99
CA ASP A 34 19.36 -21.24 -2.40
C ASP A 34 18.08 -21.95 -2.90
N ILE A 35 16.93 -21.38 -2.60
CA ILE A 35 15.75 -21.66 -3.39
C ILE A 35 15.94 -20.87 -4.68
N SER A 36 16.35 -21.56 -5.73
CA SER A 36 16.59 -21.00 -7.05
C SER A 36 15.30 -20.35 -7.59
N PHE A 37 15.10 -19.08 -7.29
CA PHE A 37 14.13 -18.22 -7.97
C PHE A 37 14.73 -17.87 -9.34
N THR A 38 14.63 -18.82 -10.27
CA THR A 38 15.06 -18.62 -11.64
C THR A 38 14.25 -17.46 -12.26
N ASN A 39 14.92 -16.33 -12.53
CA ASN A 39 14.56 -15.27 -13.50
C ASN A 39 13.10 -14.75 -13.51
N GLN A 40 12.40 -14.74 -12.40
CA GLN A 40 11.10 -14.08 -12.32
C GLN A 40 11.30 -12.58 -12.14
N ARG A 41 10.77 -11.80 -13.09
CA ARG A 41 10.75 -10.34 -12.99
C ARG A 41 9.77 -9.96 -11.86
N ARG A 42 10.28 -9.32 -10.82
CA ARG A 42 9.46 -8.84 -9.70
C ARG A 42 8.83 -7.52 -10.10
N ILE A 43 7.52 -7.39 -9.88
CA ILE A 43 6.81 -6.11 -9.94
C ILE A 43 6.65 -5.65 -8.50
N PRO A 44 7.37 -4.60 -8.05
CA PRO A 44 7.33 -4.17 -6.66
C PRO A 44 5.94 -3.75 -6.19
N CYS A 45 5.18 -3.07 -7.07
CA CYS A 45 3.81 -2.62 -6.82
C CYS A 45 2.94 -2.93 -8.03
N ALA A 46 1.75 -3.49 -7.80
CA ALA A 46 0.75 -3.77 -8.83
C ALA A 46 -0.47 -2.85 -8.72
N THR A 47 -0.38 -1.73 -7.99
CA THR A 47 -1.42 -0.69 -7.98
C THR A 47 -1.57 -0.13 -9.38
N PRO A 48 -2.79 -0.15 -9.95
CA PRO A 48 -3.02 0.37 -11.29
C PRO A 48 -2.66 1.85 -11.40
N ASP A 49 -2.14 2.24 -12.56
CA ASP A 49 -1.87 3.64 -12.83
C ASP A 49 -3.18 4.40 -13.11
N PRO A 50 -3.36 5.61 -12.57
CA PRO A 50 -4.54 6.42 -12.85
C PRO A 50 -4.52 6.93 -14.29
N THR A 51 -5.69 7.15 -14.83
CA THR A 51 -5.85 7.90 -16.10
C THR A 51 -5.60 9.39 -15.86
N VAL A 52 -5.23 10.11 -16.93
CA VAL A 52 -5.07 11.58 -16.90
C VAL A 52 -6.33 12.28 -16.37
N ALA A 53 -7.52 11.78 -16.72
CA ALA A 53 -8.79 12.34 -16.26
C ALA A 53 -8.93 12.19 -14.73
N GLN A 54 -8.58 11.04 -14.19
CA GLN A 54 -8.61 10.78 -12.73
C GLN A 54 -7.62 11.67 -11.98
N ILE A 55 -6.41 11.89 -12.52
CA ILE A 55 -5.43 12.80 -11.91
C ILE A 55 -5.96 14.23 -11.86
N ILE A 56 -6.55 14.71 -12.97
CA ILE A 56 -7.11 16.06 -13.03
C ILE A 56 -8.27 16.23 -12.06
N GLU A 57 -9.17 15.25 -11.99
CA GLU A 57 -10.32 15.25 -11.10
C GLU A 57 -9.88 15.26 -9.63
N SER A 58 -8.97 14.35 -9.24
CA SER A 58 -8.41 14.29 -7.89
C SER A 58 -7.74 15.60 -7.50
N LYS A 59 -6.93 16.19 -8.40
CA LYS A 59 -6.29 17.48 -8.11
C LYS A 59 -7.33 18.59 -7.90
N ALA A 60 -8.38 18.64 -8.68
CA ALA A 60 -9.44 19.64 -8.53
C ALA A 60 -10.17 19.50 -7.18
N GLU A 61 -10.46 18.27 -6.75
CA GLU A 61 -11.06 17.99 -5.44
C GLU A 61 -10.14 18.41 -4.29
N VAL A 62 -8.83 18.13 -4.44
CA VAL A 62 -7.80 18.58 -3.48
C VAL A 62 -7.80 20.10 -3.35
N ASP A 63 -7.70 20.80 -4.46
CA ASP A 63 -7.60 22.25 -4.50
C ASP A 63 -8.86 22.88 -3.87
N GLU A 64 -10.06 22.36 -4.18
CA GLU A 64 -11.31 22.79 -3.58
C GLU A 64 -11.33 22.56 -2.06
N TRP A 65 -10.92 21.37 -1.62
CA TRP A 65 -10.85 21.05 -0.19
C TRP A 65 -9.88 21.97 0.56
N LEU A 66 -8.69 22.23 0.00
CA LEU A 66 -7.69 23.12 0.59
C LEU A 66 -8.22 24.54 0.77
N VAL A 67 -8.99 25.05 -0.21
CA VAL A 67 -9.65 26.38 -0.10
C VAL A 67 -10.67 26.38 1.03
N GLN A 68 -11.52 25.35 1.12
CA GLN A 68 -12.57 25.25 2.13
C GLN A 68 -12.01 25.05 3.55
N ASN A 69 -10.83 24.44 3.69
CA ASN A 69 -10.20 24.06 4.96
C ASN A 69 -8.91 24.84 5.26
N SER A 70 -8.71 25.98 4.63
CA SER A 70 -7.48 26.77 4.75
C SER A 70 -7.14 27.22 6.17
N ALA A 71 -8.15 27.32 7.07
CA ALA A 71 -7.98 27.67 8.49
C ALA A 71 -7.75 26.45 9.40
N ARG A 72 -7.73 25.22 8.86
CA ARG A 72 -7.58 24.02 9.68
C ARG A 72 -6.16 23.89 10.19
N ASN A 73 -6.02 23.51 11.47
CA ASN A 73 -4.71 23.22 12.05
C ASN A 73 -4.10 21.97 11.42
N ARG A 74 -2.98 22.13 10.70
CA ARG A 74 -2.24 21.03 10.05
C ARG A 74 -1.38 20.22 11.03
N GLU A 75 -1.26 20.66 12.27
CA GLU A 75 -0.49 19.99 13.32
C GLU A 75 -1.30 18.91 14.08
N GLU A 76 -2.58 18.75 13.76
CA GLU A 76 -3.42 17.73 14.40
C GLU A 76 -2.95 16.33 14.00
N GLN A 77 -2.70 15.48 15.02
CA GLN A 77 -2.32 14.10 14.79
C GLN A 77 -3.50 13.30 14.21
N VAL A 78 -3.22 12.54 13.16
CA VAL A 78 -4.15 11.63 12.53
C VAL A 78 -3.79 10.20 12.91
N ILE A 79 -4.72 9.50 13.56
CA ILE A 79 -4.56 8.10 13.95
C ILE A 79 -5.39 7.24 13.01
N ILE A 80 -4.73 6.28 12.35
CA ILE A 80 -5.37 5.30 11.48
C ILE A 80 -5.38 3.95 12.20
N TYR A 81 -6.57 3.48 12.55
CA TYR A 81 -6.73 2.16 13.14
C TYR A 81 -6.68 1.08 12.06
N VAL A 82 -5.93 0.01 12.32
CA VAL A 82 -5.64 -1.05 11.36
C VAL A 82 -6.27 -2.36 11.80
N ILE A 83 -7.01 -3.00 10.90
CA ILE A 83 -7.37 -4.41 10.99
C ILE A 83 -6.46 -5.19 10.04
N TRP A 84 -5.72 -6.16 10.57
CA TRP A 84 -4.85 -7.01 9.78
C TRP A 84 -5.50 -8.36 9.48
N HIS A 85 -5.71 -8.70 8.24
CA HIS A 85 -6.22 -9.99 7.79
C HIS A 85 -5.05 -10.87 7.32
N ALA A 86 -4.63 -11.82 8.17
CA ALA A 86 -3.59 -12.78 7.85
C ALA A 86 -4.22 -14.02 7.21
N ILE A 87 -4.20 -14.08 5.89
CA ILE A 87 -4.70 -15.21 5.12
C ILE A 87 -3.57 -16.24 5.00
N HIS A 88 -3.85 -17.48 5.38
CA HIS A 88 -2.85 -18.53 5.41
C HIS A 88 -3.40 -19.88 4.94
N SER A 89 -2.48 -20.77 4.53
CA SER A 89 -2.83 -22.11 4.12
C SER A 89 -3.11 -23.03 5.31
N SER A 90 -3.73 -24.16 5.05
CA SER A 90 -3.92 -25.26 6.02
C SER A 90 -2.58 -25.85 6.51
N SER A 91 -1.48 -25.68 5.77
CA SER A 91 -0.13 -26.00 6.22
C SER A 91 0.52 -24.93 7.10
N ASN A 92 -0.24 -23.92 7.49
CA ASN A 92 0.20 -22.77 8.29
C ASN A 92 1.16 -21.80 7.58
N THR A 93 1.40 -21.96 6.26
CA THR A 93 2.17 -20.99 5.48
C THR A 93 1.39 -19.70 5.35
N GLY A 94 2.01 -18.55 5.59
CA GLY A 94 1.33 -17.24 5.60
C GLY A 94 0.73 -16.84 6.95
N ASN A 95 0.69 -17.74 7.95
CA ASN A 95 0.24 -17.40 9.29
C ASN A 95 1.30 -16.56 10.03
N ILE A 96 1.34 -15.28 9.70
CA ILE A 96 2.34 -14.33 10.21
C ILE A 96 2.12 -14.12 11.71
N SER A 97 3.18 -14.20 12.52
CA SER A 97 3.08 -14.00 13.97
C SER A 97 2.68 -12.55 14.33
N ASP A 98 2.04 -12.39 15.49
CA ASP A 98 1.66 -11.07 16.03
C ASP A 98 2.86 -10.12 16.12
N THR A 99 4.02 -10.65 16.53
CA THR A 99 5.25 -9.86 16.60
C THR A 99 5.69 -9.31 15.26
N ARG A 100 5.55 -10.08 14.17
CA ARG A 100 5.87 -9.62 12.83
C ARG A 100 4.88 -8.57 12.34
N ILE A 101 3.60 -8.77 12.61
CA ILE A 101 2.57 -7.79 12.25
C ILE A 101 2.78 -6.48 13.01
N ALA A 102 3.00 -6.54 14.33
CA ALA A 102 3.32 -5.36 15.13
C ALA A 102 4.58 -4.64 14.63
N GLY A 103 5.65 -5.39 14.32
CA GLY A 103 6.87 -4.82 13.76
C GLY A 103 6.66 -4.16 12.39
N GLN A 104 5.71 -4.63 11.59
CA GLN A 104 5.33 -3.97 10.33
C GLN A 104 4.60 -2.64 10.57
N ILE A 105 3.71 -2.59 11.55
CA ILE A 105 3.05 -1.32 11.95
C ILE A 105 4.08 -0.32 12.49
N ASP A 106 5.04 -0.78 13.29
CA ASP A 106 6.13 0.07 13.77
C ASP A 106 6.98 0.62 12.61
N ALA A 107 7.30 -0.22 11.62
CA ALA A 107 8.03 0.21 10.42
C ALA A 107 7.26 1.25 9.60
N MET A 108 5.93 1.11 9.47
CA MET A 108 5.07 2.13 8.84
C MET A 108 5.12 3.44 9.63
N ASN A 109 4.98 3.38 10.96
CA ASN A 109 5.05 4.56 11.81
C ASN A 109 6.41 5.28 11.70
N VAL A 110 7.51 4.53 11.66
CA VAL A 110 8.85 5.10 11.44
C VAL A 110 8.95 5.79 10.07
N ALA A 111 8.45 5.16 9.01
CA ALA A 111 8.48 5.74 7.67
C ALA A 111 7.70 7.06 7.61
N TYR A 112 6.52 7.11 8.19
CA TYR A 112 5.66 8.30 8.18
C TYR A 112 6.21 9.41 9.09
N SER A 113 6.69 9.09 10.28
CA SER A 113 7.29 10.08 11.19
C SER A 113 8.58 10.70 10.64
N ASN A 114 9.42 9.91 9.97
CA ASN A 114 10.66 10.40 9.34
C ASN A 114 10.39 11.41 8.21
N ASN A 115 9.21 11.38 7.63
CA ASN A 115 8.76 12.33 6.62
C ASN A 115 7.93 13.49 7.19
N ASN A 116 7.98 13.71 8.49
CA ASN A 116 7.28 14.78 9.21
C ASN A 116 5.77 14.79 8.98
N THR A 117 5.18 13.63 8.72
CA THR A 117 3.73 13.51 8.68
C THR A 117 3.19 13.40 10.11
N ASN A 118 2.01 13.94 10.35
CA ASN A 118 1.31 13.76 11.62
C ASN A 118 0.41 12.52 11.61
N ILE A 119 0.73 11.52 10.77
CA ILE A 119 -0.04 10.29 10.61
C ILE A 119 0.63 9.18 11.40
N SER A 120 -0.17 8.41 12.13
CA SER A 120 0.25 7.20 12.82
C SER A 120 -0.74 6.07 12.61
N PHE A 121 -0.24 4.84 12.62
CA PHE A 121 -1.00 3.61 12.47
C PHE A 121 -1.05 2.88 13.81
N VAL A 122 -2.23 2.41 14.19
CA VAL A 122 -2.45 1.66 15.43
C VAL A 122 -3.12 0.34 15.08
N LEU A 123 -2.46 -0.77 15.38
CA LEU A 123 -3.04 -2.10 15.19
C LEU A 123 -4.19 -2.28 16.20
N ASP A 124 -5.40 -2.42 15.70
CA ASP A 124 -6.59 -2.69 16.52
C ASP A 124 -6.75 -4.20 16.73
N SER A 125 -6.78 -4.95 15.65
CA SER A 125 -6.96 -6.41 15.73
C SER A 125 -6.33 -7.16 14.56
N ILE A 126 -6.15 -8.47 14.76
CA ILE A 126 -5.64 -9.41 13.76
C ILE A 126 -6.71 -10.47 13.54
N ASN A 127 -7.19 -10.57 12.29
CA ASN A 127 -8.07 -11.62 11.83
C ASN A 127 -7.25 -12.69 11.09
N ARG A 128 -7.26 -13.93 11.57
CA ARG A 128 -6.55 -15.07 10.96
C ARG A 128 -7.52 -15.92 10.18
N VAL A 129 -7.20 -16.14 8.91
CA VAL A 129 -8.09 -16.79 7.96
C VAL A 129 -7.36 -17.96 7.32
N GLU A 130 -7.73 -19.19 7.71
CA GLU A 130 -7.26 -20.40 7.03
C GLU A 130 -8.10 -20.63 5.78
N ASN A 131 -7.48 -20.43 4.61
CA ASN A 131 -8.11 -20.66 3.32
C ASN A 131 -7.04 -20.85 2.25
N ASP A 132 -6.83 -22.09 1.80
CA ASP A 132 -5.81 -22.44 0.81
C ASP A 132 -6.04 -21.78 -0.55
N GLU A 133 -7.30 -21.66 -0.97
CA GLU A 133 -7.67 -21.06 -2.25
C GLU A 133 -7.37 -19.56 -2.26
N TRP A 134 -7.81 -18.84 -1.24
CA TRP A 134 -7.50 -17.40 -1.11
C TRP A 134 -6.01 -17.17 -0.90
N PHE A 135 -5.35 -18.00 -0.08
CA PHE A 135 -3.92 -17.83 0.19
C PHE A 135 -3.07 -17.85 -1.07
N THR A 136 -3.32 -18.79 -2.00
CA THR A 136 -2.54 -18.97 -3.21
C THR A 136 -3.09 -18.29 -4.46
N GLY A 137 -4.37 -17.92 -4.45
CA GLY A 137 -5.07 -17.29 -5.57
C GLY A 137 -5.33 -15.79 -5.41
N TRP A 138 -4.86 -15.19 -4.32
CA TRP A 138 -5.05 -13.75 -4.08
C TRP A 138 -4.18 -12.93 -5.03
N SER A 139 -4.80 -12.25 -5.98
CA SER A 139 -4.10 -11.53 -7.04
C SER A 139 -4.93 -10.37 -7.57
N PRO A 140 -4.31 -9.22 -7.89
CA PRO A 140 -5.02 -8.10 -8.52
C PRO A 140 -5.53 -8.40 -9.92
N ASP A 141 -4.97 -9.42 -10.59
CA ASP A 141 -5.33 -9.81 -11.94
C ASP A 141 -6.41 -10.91 -11.98
N ALA A 142 -6.58 -11.63 -10.89
CA ALA A 142 -7.64 -12.62 -10.72
C ALA A 142 -8.81 -12.00 -9.96
N GLU A 143 -9.46 -11.03 -10.57
CA GLU A 143 -10.49 -10.13 -9.98
C GLU A 143 -11.55 -10.82 -9.10
N GLU A 144 -11.65 -12.15 -9.15
CA GLU A 144 -12.68 -12.88 -8.43
C GLU A 144 -12.28 -13.27 -7.00
N LEU A 145 -11.03 -13.69 -6.75
CA LEU A 145 -10.68 -14.27 -5.44
C LEU A 145 -10.31 -13.23 -4.39
N ASP A 146 -9.54 -12.22 -4.75
CA ASP A 146 -9.24 -11.11 -3.85
C ASP A 146 -10.50 -10.29 -3.56
N GLU A 147 -11.36 -10.06 -4.57
CA GLU A 147 -12.64 -9.37 -4.40
C GLU A 147 -13.57 -10.12 -3.45
N VAL A 148 -13.75 -11.42 -3.67
CA VAL A 148 -14.59 -12.27 -2.78
C VAL A 148 -14.02 -12.27 -1.37
N GLY A 149 -12.68 -12.39 -1.23
CA GLY A 149 -12.02 -12.35 0.06
C GLY A 149 -12.17 -11.00 0.76
N MET A 150 -11.93 -9.90 0.06
CA MET A 150 -12.12 -8.56 0.62
C MET A 150 -13.57 -8.30 1.01
N GLN A 151 -14.54 -8.71 0.17
CA GLN A 151 -15.95 -8.56 0.48
C GLN A 151 -16.36 -9.35 1.74
N ALA A 152 -15.77 -10.53 1.96
CA ALA A 152 -16.04 -11.36 3.12
C ALA A 152 -15.36 -10.87 4.40
N LEU A 153 -14.17 -10.28 4.29
CA LEU A 153 -13.29 -10.00 5.43
C LEU A 153 -13.25 -8.52 5.82
N SER A 154 -13.54 -7.59 4.90
CA SER A 154 -13.45 -6.16 5.16
C SER A 154 -14.29 -5.77 6.38
N TYR A 155 -13.65 -5.14 7.34
CA TYR A 155 -14.29 -4.69 8.56
C TYR A 155 -14.35 -3.16 8.57
N ASP A 156 -15.55 -2.62 8.59
CA ASP A 156 -15.86 -1.18 8.68
C ASP A 156 -14.83 -0.27 7.98
N PRO A 157 -14.71 -0.38 6.64
CA PRO A 157 -13.65 0.32 5.91
C PRO A 157 -13.76 1.85 5.97
N ALA A 158 -14.88 2.41 6.44
CA ALA A 158 -15.00 3.83 6.69
C ALA A 158 -14.20 4.32 7.91
N HIS A 159 -13.87 3.42 8.84
CA HIS A 159 -13.18 3.77 10.09
C HIS A 159 -11.85 3.04 10.27
N TYR A 160 -11.62 1.93 9.57
CA TYR A 160 -10.41 1.13 9.69
C TYR A 160 -9.71 0.94 8.36
N LEU A 161 -8.40 1.00 8.38
CA LEU A 161 -7.57 0.51 7.30
C LEU A 161 -7.50 -1.02 7.36
N ASN A 162 -8.05 -1.68 6.35
CA ASN A 162 -7.96 -3.12 6.20
C ASN A 162 -6.68 -3.47 5.43
N ILE A 163 -5.76 -4.21 6.07
CA ILE A 163 -4.53 -4.72 5.44
C ILE A 163 -4.68 -6.23 5.28
N TYR A 164 -4.46 -6.72 4.08
CA TYR A 164 -4.52 -8.14 3.76
C TYR A 164 -3.12 -8.67 3.50
N SER A 165 -2.78 -9.84 4.02
CA SER A 165 -1.55 -10.54 3.67
C SER A 165 -1.85 -11.95 3.19
N ALA A 166 -1.35 -12.28 2.01
CA ALA A 166 -1.50 -13.58 1.35
C ALA A 166 -0.25 -13.90 0.54
N GLN A 167 -0.23 -15.00 -0.18
CA GLN A 167 0.78 -15.25 -1.19
C GLN A 167 0.32 -14.58 -2.50
N LEU A 168 0.96 -13.46 -2.84
CA LEU A 168 0.62 -12.74 -4.06
C LEU A 168 1.29 -13.41 -5.26
N TRP A 169 0.44 -13.93 -6.13
CA TRP A 169 0.84 -14.56 -7.36
C TRP A 169 0.17 -13.85 -8.53
N ASP A 170 0.95 -13.40 -9.48
CA ASP A 170 0.45 -12.88 -10.72
C ASP A 170 0.52 -13.95 -11.81
N SER A 171 -0.64 -14.50 -12.16
CA SER A 171 -0.74 -15.55 -13.19
C SER A 171 -0.59 -14.99 -14.62
N ASN A 172 -0.86 -13.70 -14.84
CA ASN A 172 -0.87 -13.10 -16.18
C ASN A 172 0.51 -12.62 -16.62
N SER A 173 1.38 -12.28 -15.68
CA SER A 173 2.74 -11.83 -15.96
C SER A 173 3.77 -12.95 -16.07
N GLY A 174 3.32 -14.20 -16.16
CA GLY A 174 4.21 -15.36 -16.36
C GLY A 174 5.03 -15.74 -15.13
N GLY A 175 4.48 -15.51 -13.95
CA GLY A 175 5.10 -15.86 -12.68
C GLY A 175 5.77 -14.69 -11.96
N PHE A 176 5.45 -13.45 -12.28
CA PHE A 176 5.91 -12.31 -11.52
C PHE A 176 5.30 -12.31 -10.12
N VAL A 177 6.11 -12.05 -9.12
CA VAL A 177 5.68 -11.83 -7.75
C VAL A 177 5.52 -10.33 -7.54
N THR A 178 4.31 -9.87 -7.26
CA THR A 178 4.12 -8.52 -6.75
C THR A 178 4.33 -8.48 -5.24
N TYR A 179 4.84 -7.39 -4.72
CA TYR A 179 5.02 -7.20 -3.29
C TYR A 179 3.76 -6.68 -2.61
N GLY A 180 2.97 -5.88 -3.32
CA GLY A 180 1.73 -5.33 -2.83
C GLY A 180 0.95 -4.60 -3.90
N TYR A 181 -0.28 -4.22 -3.55
CA TYR A 181 -1.15 -3.36 -4.35
C TYR A 181 -2.27 -2.76 -3.51
N THR A 182 -2.81 -1.67 -4.00
CA THR A 182 -3.90 -0.92 -3.37
C THR A 182 -4.99 -0.64 -4.39
N TYR A 183 -6.24 -0.80 -4.01
CA TYR A 183 -7.35 -0.20 -4.74
C TYR A 183 -7.52 1.23 -4.21
N ALA A 184 -6.83 2.17 -4.84
CA ALA A 184 -6.86 3.55 -4.40
C ALA A 184 -8.28 4.13 -4.53
N PRO A 185 -8.82 4.76 -3.47
CA PRO A 185 -10.22 5.19 -3.41
C PRO A 185 -10.67 6.06 -4.56
N HIS A 186 -9.83 7.02 -4.94
CA HIS A 186 -10.11 8.00 -5.97
C HIS A 186 -9.95 7.46 -7.40
N MET A 187 -9.22 6.36 -7.62
CA MET A 187 -9.04 5.78 -8.95
C MET A 187 -10.29 5.03 -9.46
N ASN A 188 -11.16 4.62 -8.54
CA ASN A 188 -12.33 3.81 -8.86
C ASN A 188 -13.65 4.44 -8.40
N ASN A 189 -13.63 5.71 -7.96
CA ASN A 189 -14.79 6.38 -7.32
C ASN A 189 -15.45 5.52 -6.23
N LEU A 190 -14.63 4.81 -5.46
CA LEU A 190 -15.12 3.92 -4.41
C LEU A 190 -15.56 4.71 -3.18
N PRO A 191 -16.79 4.51 -2.69
CA PRO A 191 -17.22 5.15 -1.44
C PRO A 191 -16.34 4.69 -0.27
N GLU A 192 -16.23 5.52 0.78
CA GLU A 192 -15.42 5.23 1.98
C GLU A 192 -15.77 3.88 2.64
N SER A 193 -17.01 3.42 2.49
CA SER A 193 -17.49 2.15 3.04
C SER A 193 -17.29 0.96 2.12
N HIS A 194 -16.63 1.13 0.96
CA HIS A 194 -16.46 0.04 0.01
C HIS A 194 -15.44 -0.99 0.52
N TYR A 195 -15.74 -2.28 0.39
CA TYR A 195 -14.90 -3.38 0.90
C TYR A 195 -13.48 -3.42 0.31
N ARG A 196 -13.24 -2.84 -0.86
CA ARG A 196 -11.89 -2.72 -1.47
C ARG A 196 -11.02 -1.63 -0.81
N GLN A 197 -11.56 -0.88 0.14
CA GLN A 197 -10.78 0.15 0.86
C GLN A 197 -9.74 -0.51 1.76
N GLY A 198 -8.47 -0.41 1.37
CA GLY A 198 -7.35 -1.02 2.05
C GLY A 198 -6.25 -1.39 1.06
N PHE A 199 -5.31 -2.19 1.49
CA PHE A 199 -4.26 -2.69 0.61
C PHE A 199 -3.85 -4.12 0.95
N THR A 200 -3.22 -4.77 -0.01
CA THR A 200 -2.70 -6.13 0.13
C THR A 200 -1.19 -6.14 0.01
N ILE A 201 -0.51 -6.98 0.80
CA ILE A 201 0.93 -7.23 0.71
C ILE A 201 1.22 -8.73 0.72
N ASP A 202 2.29 -9.12 0.05
CA ASP A 202 2.78 -10.49 0.11
C ASP A 202 3.27 -10.83 1.52
N HIS A 203 2.87 -11.98 2.05
CA HIS A 203 3.23 -12.42 3.40
C HIS A 203 4.75 -12.51 3.65
N ARG A 204 5.55 -12.67 2.58
CA ARG A 204 7.01 -12.80 2.63
C ARG A 204 7.71 -11.46 2.84
N VAL A 205 7.10 -10.35 2.40
CA VAL A 205 7.68 -9.00 2.54
C VAL A 205 7.32 -8.31 3.86
N VAL A 206 6.44 -8.90 4.66
CA VAL A 206 6.11 -8.40 6.00
C VAL A 206 7.32 -8.50 6.92
N TYR A 207 7.45 -7.56 7.86
CA TYR A 207 8.55 -7.46 8.82
C TYR A 207 9.06 -8.82 9.33
N GLY A 208 10.38 -9.03 9.27
CA GLY A 208 11.00 -10.31 9.62
C GLY A 208 10.70 -11.46 8.67
N GLY A 209 10.13 -11.22 7.53
CA GLY A 209 9.93 -12.21 6.47
C GLY A 209 11.16 -12.43 5.59
N PRO A 210 11.19 -13.50 4.79
CA PRO A 210 12.35 -13.85 3.97
C PRO A 210 12.66 -12.85 2.85
N SER A 211 11.68 -12.05 2.45
CA SER A 211 11.81 -10.99 1.44
C SER A 211 11.40 -9.63 2.01
N TYR A 212 11.60 -9.42 3.30
CA TYR A 212 11.19 -8.19 3.98
C TYR A 212 11.62 -6.93 3.24
N SER A 213 10.67 -6.02 3.11
CA SER A 213 10.89 -4.68 2.58
C SER A 213 10.26 -3.65 3.52
N SER A 214 11.09 -2.77 4.06
CA SER A 214 10.62 -1.68 4.94
C SER A 214 9.77 -0.64 4.21
N SER A 215 9.79 -0.62 2.89
CA SER A 215 9.10 0.36 2.05
C SER A 215 7.76 -0.12 1.50
N THR A 216 7.52 -1.44 1.36
CA THR A 216 6.31 -1.94 0.69
C THR A 216 5.03 -1.49 1.39
N ALA A 217 4.83 -1.81 2.66
CA ALA A 217 3.60 -1.42 3.35
C ALA A 217 3.43 0.11 3.50
N PRO A 218 4.47 0.92 3.81
CA PRO A 218 4.37 2.37 3.74
C PRO A 218 3.98 2.90 2.34
N HIS A 219 4.50 2.29 1.26
CA HIS A 219 4.20 2.64 -0.11
C HIS A 219 2.71 2.39 -0.45
N GLU A 220 2.22 1.18 -0.15
CA GLU A 220 0.81 0.85 -0.36
C GLU A 220 -0.14 1.71 0.49
N ALA A 221 0.29 2.04 1.73
CA ALA A 221 -0.44 3.00 2.55
C ALA A 221 -0.48 4.40 1.93
N GLY A 222 0.58 4.81 1.20
CA GLY A 222 0.61 6.03 0.41
C GLY A 222 -0.48 6.03 -0.67
N HIS A 223 -0.60 4.96 -1.44
CA HIS A 223 -1.68 4.81 -2.42
C HIS A 223 -3.06 4.81 -1.78
N TYR A 224 -3.22 4.11 -0.65
CA TYR A 224 -4.46 4.15 0.12
C TYR A 224 -4.84 5.58 0.57
N LEU A 225 -3.84 6.40 0.85
CA LEU A 225 -4.02 7.81 1.21
C LEU A 225 -4.11 8.75 0.00
N GLY A 226 -4.04 8.22 -1.22
CA GLY A 226 -4.26 8.98 -2.44
C GLY A 226 -3.03 9.41 -3.21
N LEU A 227 -1.84 8.94 -2.83
CA LEU A 227 -0.63 9.23 -3.58
C LEU A 227 -0.51 8.37 -4.83
N TYR A 228 -0.02 8.97 -5.91
CA TYR A 228 0.32 8.28 -7.16
C TYR A 228 1.80 7.90 -7.19
N HIS A 229 2.18 7.08 -8.16
CA HIS A 229 3.59 6.86 -8.45
C HIS A 229 4.23 8.12 -9.02
N THR A 230 5.47 8.43 -8.60
CA THR A 230 6.21 9.62 -9.06
C THR A 230 6.68 9.54 -10.52
N PHE A 231 6.57 8.36 -11.14
CA PHE A 231 6.99 8.07 -12.52
C PHE A 231 5.81 7.89 -13.49
N GLN A 232 4.63 8.33 -13.12
CA GLN A 232 3.47 8.21 -14.00
C GLN A 232 3.61 9.15 -15.19
N THR A 233 3.93 8.57 -16.33
CA THR A 233 4.26 9.28 -17.54
C THR A 233 3.25 9.06 -18.65
N ASP A 234 2.38 10.01 -18.83
CA ASP A 234 2.07 10.44 -20.17
C ASP A 234 2.64 11.87 -20.31
N SER A 235 3.37 12.15 -21.39
CA SER A 235 4.00 13.44 -21.65
C SER A 235 3.03 14.63 -21.68
N ALA A 236 1.75 14.38 -21.52
CA ALA A 236 0.65 15.34 -21.51
C ALA A 236 -0.01 15.50 -20.10
N ALA A 237 0.35 14.70 -19.11
CA ALA A 237 -0.26 14.75 -17.79
C ALA A 237 0.67 15.44 -16.77
N PRO A 238 0.13 16.11 -15.75
CA PRO A 238 0.89 16.32 -14.52
C PRO A 238 1.28 14.94 -13.98
N ASP A 239 2.58 14.73 -13.68
CA ASP A 239 3.12 13.46 -13.23
C ASP A 239 2.34 12.85 -12.04
N ASP A 240 2.77 13.00 -10.80
CA ASP A 240 2.06 12.48 -9.62
C ASP A 240 1.05 13.48 -9.01
N ALA A 241 0.76 14.58 -9.69
CA ALA A 241 -0.07 15.70 -9.24
C ALA A 241 0.44 16.44 -8.01
N VAL A 242 1.73 16.29 -7.64
CA VAL A 242 2.40 16.98 -6.54
C VAL A 242 3.39 17.99 -7.09
N ASP A 243 3.16 19.27 -6.85
CA ASP A 243 3.91 20.37 -7.51
C ASP A 243 5.42 20.41 -7.14
N ASP A 244 5.83 19.81 -6.04
CA ASP A 244 7.22 19.82 -5.54
C ASP A 244 7.97 18.51 -5.79
N THR A 245 7.33 17.49 -6.38
CA THR A 245 8.00 16.27 -6.81
C THR A 245 8.70 16.50 -8.15
N PRO A 246 10.01 16.27 -8.25
CA PRO A 246 10.71 16.33 -9.53
C PRO A 246 10.14 15.27 -10.48
N ARG A 247 9.84 15.69 -11.71
CA ARG A 247 9.35 14.76 -12.73
C ARG A 247 10.32 13.58 -12.91
N ASN A 248 9.79 12.39 -12.85
CA ASN A 248 10.52 11.15 -13.08
C ASN A 248 9.86 10.35 -14.20
N ASP A 249 10.56 10.15 -15.32
CA ASP A 249 10.03 9.47 -16.51
C ASP A 249 10.27 7.95 -16.51
N SER A 250 10.74 7.37 -15.39
CA SER A 250 11.03 5.93 -15.31
C SER A 250 10.93 5.40 -13.88
N GLN A 251 10.54 4.14 -13.77
CA GLN A 251 10.59 3.41 -12.49
C GLN A 251 12.02 3.24 -11.95
N TYR A 252 13.05 3.35 -12.81
CA TYR A 252 14.48 3.19 -12.48
C TYR A 252 15.36 3.93 -13.50
#